data_b3cbc53cddcad3424505fdae267f90e7
#
_entry.id   b3cbc53cddcad3424505fdae267f90e7
#
_cell.length_a   1.000
_cell.length_b   1.000
_cell.length_c   1.000
_cell.angle_alpha   90.00
_cell.angle_beta   90.00
_cell.angle_gamma   90.00
#
_symmetry.space_group_name_H-M   'P 1'
#
loop_
_entity.id
_entity.type
_entity.pdbx_description
1 polymer ?
#
loop_
_entity_poly.entity_id
_entity_poly.type
_entity_poly.pdbx_seq_one_letter_code
_entity_poly.pdbx_strand_id
1 'polypeptide(L)'
;MINDYLERHYAFEGCFNFRDIGGYLNQEGKRIKKGIYFRAGRQDRMSDKDLSQLSDLKIATQIDLRRPDEVLEQGKGPLEAMGANYINIAVIPEGGSDKLSRLVGDTRISGKRYLGYLEFGPTTWLRLFGILANEDNLPVVLHCTAGKDRTGVSTAFLLSILGVSREVIEADYLLTNLDTERQADFIESTVGYPEGYDRETMISVAGVPKDAMKVFLDGLESKWGSAIEYLEKIGVTQEQMEAIRTNFLE
;
A
#
# COMPACT_ATOMS: atom_id res chain seq x y z
N MET A 1 -14.77 -13.43 4.47
CA MET A 1 -14.55 -12.23 5.32
C MET A 1 -13.25 -12.49 6.07
N ILE A 2 -12.32 -11.55 6.07
CA ILE A 2 -11.05 -11.69 6.81
C ILE A 2 -11.39 -11.41 8.28
N ASN A 3 -11.38 -12.46 9.11
CA ASN A 3 -11.83 -12.39 10.50
C ASN A 3 -10.71 -12.04 11.49
N ASP A 4 -9.45 -11.91 11.00
CA ASP A 4 -8.26 -11.69 11.82
C ASP A 4 -7.66 -10.28 11.68
N TYR A 5 -8.47 -9.28 11.29
CA TYR A 5 -8.00 -7.91 11.11
C TYR A 5 -7.29 -7.36 12.36
N LEU A 6 -7.86 -7.58 13.54
CA LEU A 6 -7.28 -7.10 14.80
C LEU A 6 -5.91 -7.74 15.14
N GLU A 7 -5.66 -8.96 14.65
CA GLU A 7 -4.37 -9.63 14.82
C GLU A 7 -3.28 -9.11 13.89
N ARG A 8 -3.66 -8.44 12.79
CA ARG A 8 -2.78 -7.90 11.78
C ARG A 8 -2.55 -6.42 11.92
N HIS A 9 -3.53 -5.72 12.49
CA HIS A 9 -3.59 -4.29 12.56
C HIS A 9 -2.80 -3.76 13.77
N TYR A 10 -1.99 -2.76 13.52
CA TYR A 10 -1.26 -2.01 14.56
C TYR A 10 -1.95 -0.66 14.75
N ALA A 11 -2.63 -0.50 15.87
CA ALA A 11 -3.39 0.71 16.18
C ALA A 11 -2.47 1.83 16.71
N PHE A 12 -1.50 2.27 15.89
CA PHE A 12 -0.63 3.40 16.20
C PHE A 12 -1.43 4.69 16.37
N GLU A 13 -0.99 5.56 17.28
CA GLU A 13 -1.67 6.84 17.55
C GLU A 13 -1.57 7.80 16.37
N GLY A 14 -0.40 7.88 15.71
CA GLY A 14 -0.12 8.80 14.62
C GLY A 14 0.03 8.17 13.23
N CYS A 15 -0.21 6.86 13.08
CA CYS A 15 -0.17 6.18 11.79
C CYS A 15 -1.42 5.31 11.60
N PHE A 16 -1.98 5.37 10.40
CA PHE A 16 -3.24 4.68 10.08
C PHE A 16 -3.03 3.63 9.03
N ASN A 17 -3.98 2.68 8.97
CA ASN A 17 -4.00 1.62 7.99
C ASN A 17 -2.74 0.73 8.03
N PHE A 18 -2.03 0.73 9.16
CA PHE A 18 -0.81 -0.06 9.35
C PHE A 18 -1.18 -1.50 9.69
N ARG A 19 -0.77 -2.42 8.84
CA ARG A 19 -1.02 -3.85 9.05
C ARG A 19 0.00 -4.76 8.38
N ASP A 20 0.17 -5.95 8.94
CA ASP A 20 0.87 -7.09 8.35
C ASP A 20 -0.04 -7.81 7.34
N ILE A 21 0.46 -8.13 6.16
CA ILE A 21 -0.25 -8.97 5.18
C ILE A 21 0.02 -10.47 5.38
N GLY A 22 0.87 -10.84 6.32
CA GLY A 22 1.18 -12.24 6.63
C GLY A 22 -0.04 -13.05 7.07
N GLY A 23 0.00 -14.37 6.90
CA GLY A 23 -1.06 -15.30 7.32
C GLY A 23 -2.12 -15.61 6.24
N TYR A 24 -2.21 -14.86 5.14
CA TYR A 24 -3.08 -15.27 4.02
C TYR A 24 -2.57 -16.57 3.39
N LEU A 25 -3.51 -17.43 3.00
CA LEU A 25 -3.20 -18.62 2.21
C LEU A 25 -3.27 -18.27 0.73
N ASN A 26 -2.33 -18.80 -0.03
CA ASN A 26 -2.40 -18.76 -1.48
C ASN A 26 -3.24 -19.95 -2.00
N GLN A 27 -3.48 -20.00 -3.31
CA GLN A 27 -4.27 -21.05 -3.96
C GLN A 27 -3.61 -22.45 -3.90
N GLU A 28 -2.30 -22.51 -3.59
CA GLU A 28 -1.55 -23.77 -3.41
C GLU A 28 -1.56 -24.23 -1.94
N GLY A 29 -2.20 -23.48 -1.04
CA GLY A 29 -2.23 -23.77 0.41
C GLY A 29 -1.00 -23.30 1.19
N LYS A 30 -0.04 -22.63 0.56
CA LYS A 30 1.09 -21.99 1.25
C LYS A 30 0.64 -20.71 1.93
N ARG A 31 1.27 -20.40 3.06
CA ARG A 31 0.96 -19.22 3.86
C ARG A 31 1.95 -18.10 3.63
N ILE A 32 1.48 -16.85 3.58
CA ILE A 32 2.36 -15.69 3.64
C ILE A 32 2.94 -15.60 5.05
N LYS A 33 4.28 -15.52 5.16
CA LYS A 33 4.99 -15.32 6.43
C LYS A 33 4.53 -14.04 7.12
N LYS A 34 4.30 -14.10 8.43
CA LYS A 34 4.02 -12.91 9.24
C LYS A 34 5.29 -12.11 9.51
N GLY A 35 5.16 -10.79 9.69
CA GLY A 35 6.27 -9.92 10.06
C GLY A 35 7.24 -9.59 8.92
N ILE A 36 6.91 -9.89 7.67
CA ILE A 36 7.80 -9.68 6.52
C ILE A 36 7.39 -8.47 5.69
N TYR A 37 6.11 -8.23 5.53
CA TYR A 37 5.60 -7.09 4.77
C TYR A 37 4.47 -6.41 5.52
N PHE A 38 4.68 -5.13 5.74
CA PHE A 38 3.69 -4.24 6.31
C PHE A 38 3.24 -3.24 5.27
N ARG A 39 1.94 -2.91 5.29
CA ARG A 39 1.41 -1.78 4.53
C ARG A 39 0.89 -0.72 5.49
N ALA A 40 1.06 0.56 5.13
CA ALA A 40 0.78 1.66 6.05
C ALA A 40 0.41 2.97 5.33
N GLY A 41 -0.14 3.91 6.09
CA GLY A 41 -0.09 5.34 5.80
C GLY A 41 1.26 5.95 6.17
N ARG A 42 1.37 7.27 6.07
CA ARG A 42 2.56 8.05 6.47
C ARG A 42 2.82 7.93 7.97
N GLN A 43 4.09 7.99 8.38
CA GLN A 43 4.54 7.73 9.75
C GLN A 43 5.14 8.97 10.46
N ASP A 44 5.09 10.13 9.83
CA ASP A 44 5.68 11.38 10.34
C ASP A 44 4.98 11.96 11.59
N ARG A 45 3.83 11.40 11.97
CA ARG A 45 3.03 11.83 13.13
C ARG A 45 3.03 10.82 14.28
N MET A 46 3.88 9.80 14.21
CA MET A 46 3.97 8.79 15.25
C MET A 46 4.43 9.36 16.58
N SER A 47 3.79 8.94 17.68
CA SER A 47 4.16 9.28 19.04
C SER A 47 5.35 8.44 19.55
N ASP A 48 5.96 8.81 20.69
CA ASP A 48 7.02 8.02 21.32
C ASP A 48 6.56 6.59 21.66
N LYS A 49 5.28 6.43 22.00
CA LYS A 49 4.67 5.11 22.23
C LYS A 49 4.61 4.29 20.94
N ASP A 50 4.23 4.93 19.83
CA ASP A 50 4.24 4.31 18.50
C ASP A 50 5.65 3.88 18.12
N LEU A 51 6.67 4.74 18.35
CA LEU A 51 8.07 4.45 18.05
C LEU A 51 8.58 3.23 18.81
N SER A 52 8.21 3.10 20.09
CA SER A 52 8.55 1.91 20.87
C SER A 52 8.00 0.63 20.25
N GLN A 53 6.72 0.64 19.88
CA GLN A 53 6.07 -0.51 19.25
C GLN A 53 6.61 -0.77 17.83
N LEU A 54 6.90 0.28 17.07
CA LEU A 54 7.47 0.18 15.71
C LEU A 54 8.85 -0.46 15.72
N SER A 55 9.68 -0.20 16.76
CA SER A 55 11.02 -0.75 16.90
C SER A 55 11.03 -2.28 17.01
N ASP A 56 9.98 -2.86 17.60
CA ASP A 56 9.85 -4.31 17.75
C ASP A 56 9.65 -5.03 16.40
N LEU A 57 9.17 -4.31 15.39
CA LEU A 57 8.93 -4.86 14.04
C LEU A 57 10.22 -5.03 13.23
N LYS A 58 11.34 -4.43 13.67
CA LYS A 58 12.68 -4.55 13.05
C LYS A 58 12.67 -4.33 11.54
N ILE A 59 11.90 -3.34 11.09
CA ILE A 59 11.75 -3.02 9.66
C ILE A 59 13.11 -2.66 9.08
N ALA A 60 13.57 -3.42 8.08
CA ALA A 60 14.84 -3.20 7.40
C ALA A 60 14.72 -2.14 6.29
N THR A 61 13.57 -2.06 5.62
CA THR A 61 13.38 -1.14 4.50
C THR A 61 12.03 -0.44 4.57
N GLN A 62 12.05 0.89 4.39
CA GLN A 62 10.87 1.73 4.19
C GLN A 62 10.75 2.10 2.72
N ILE A 63 9.68 1.65 2.06
CA ILE A 63 9.37 2.01 0.67
C ILE A 63 8.25 3.06 0.67
N ASP A 64 8.58 4.27 0.24
CA ASP A 64 7.67 5.41 0.19
C ASP A 64 7.20 5.65 -1.26
N LEU A 65 5.91 5.47 -1.50
CA LEU A 65 5.28 5.61 -2.82
C LEU A 65 4.80 7.05 -3.13
N ARG A 66 5.05 7.99 -2.22
CA ARG A 66 4.65 9.39 -2.38
C ARG A 66 5.53 10.11 -3.41
N ARG A 67 4.97 11.16 -3.98
CA ARG A 67 5.74 12.10 -4.80
C ARG A 67 6.79 12.80 -3.94
N PRO A 68 7.91 13.26 -4.53
CA PRO A 68 8.95 14.00 -3.80
C PRO A 68 8.41 15.26 -3.10
N ASP A 69 7.47 15.97 -3.71
CA ASP A 69 6.82 17.15 -3.11
C ASP A 69 6.01 16.80 -1.86
N GLU A 70 5.26 15.67 -1.86
CA GLU A 70 4.56 15.18 -0.66
C GLU A 70 5.54 14.81 0.47
N VAL A 71 6.68 14.21 0.12
CA VAL A 71 7.73 13.83 1.09
C VAL A 71 8.39 15.07 1.69
N LEU A 72 8.67 16.08 0.86
CA LEU A 72 9.27 17.35 1.32
C LEU A 72 8.34 18.08 2.29
N GLU A 73 7.04 18.10 2.01
CA GLU A 73 6.02 18.77 2.83
C GLU A 73 5.76 18.01 4.15
N GLN A 74 5.70 16.69 4.10
CA GLN A 74 5.18 15.86 5.19
C GLN A 74 6.28 15.12 5.97
N GLY A 75 7.52 15.10 5.47
CA GLY A 75 8.63 14.35 6.06
C GLY A 75 8.58 12.84 5.75
N LYS A 76 9.69 12.16 6.02
CA LYS A 76 9.87 10.72 5.76
C LYS A 76 9.29 9.81 6.85
N GLY A 77 9.13 10.33 8.05
CA GLY A 77 8.85 9.55 9.24
C GLY A 77 10.12 9.04 9.95
N PRO A 78 9.97 8.20 11.00
CA PRO A 78 11.06 7.90 11.93
C PRO A 78 11.99 6.76 11.49
N LEU A 79 11.58 5.90 10.58
CA LEU A 79 12.24 4.61 10.31
C LEU A 79 13.68 4.75 9.81
N GLU A 80 13.99 5.77 8.97
CA GLU A 80 15.36 6.04 8.53
C GLU A 80 16.28 6.35 9.72
N ALA A 81 15.82 7.16 10.67
CA ALA A 81 16.55 7.46 11.89
C ALA A 81 16.68 6.24 12.83
N MET A 82 15.79 5.27 12.72
CA MET A 82 15.83 3.99 13.44
C MET A 82 16.70 2.93 12.73
N GLY A 83 17.34 3.26 11.61
CA GLY A 83 18.26 2.39 10.89
C GLY A 83 17.70 1.68 9.67
N ALA A 84 16.43 1.89 9.32
CA ALA A 84 15.86 1.32 8.10
C ALA A 84 16.40 2.02 6.85
N ASN A 85 16.57 1.25 5.77
CA ASN A 85 16.90 1.81 4.46
C ASN A 85 15.66 2.51 3.88
N TYR A 86 15.73 3.84 3.68
CA TYR A 86 14.65 4.61 3.08
C TYR A 86 14.77 4.65 1.56
N ILE A 87 13.71 4.22 0.88
CA ILE A 87 13.64 4.21 -0.59
C ILE A 87 12.36 4.90 -1.06
N ASN A 88 12.48 6.02 -1.76
CA ASN A 88 11.35 6.66 -2.41
C ASN A 88 11.16 6.14 -3.84
N ILE A 89 9.95 5.66 -4.14
CA ILE A 89 9.53 5.19 -5.46
C ILE A 89 8.16 5.80 -5.77
N ALA A 90 8.15 6.98 -6.37
CA ALA A 90 6.90 7.66 -6.68
C ALA A 90 6.06 6.88 -7.71
N VAL A 91 4.83 6.49 -7.33
CA VAL A 91 3.86 5.87 -8.27
C VAL A 91 3.31 6.91 -9.24
N ILE A 92 3.13 8.14 -8.77
CA ILE A 92 2.74 9.28 -9.58
C ILE A 92 3.95 10.22 -9.57
N PRO A 93 4.52 10.60 -10.73
CA PRO A 93 5.64 11.54 -10.76
C PRO A 93 5.20 12.94 -10.34
N GLU A 94 6.16 13.78 -10.03
CA GLU A 94 5.91 15.20 -9.77
C GLU A 94 5.13 15.84 -10.92
N GLY A 95 4.12 16.67 -10.62
CA GLY A 95 3.20 17.23 -11.64
C GLY A 95 2.27 16.20 -12.29
N GLY A 96 2.35 14.91 -11.95
CA GLY A 96 1.56 13.85 -12.59
C GLY A 96 0.09 13.79 -12.16
N SER A 97 -0.29 14.46 -11.06
CA SER A 97 -1.68 14.42 -10.55
C SER A 97 -2.70 14.98 -11.54
N ASP A 98 -2.37 16.11 -12.21
CA ASP A 98 -3.23 16.72 -13.22
C ASP A 98 -3.31 15.86 -14.49
N LYS A 99 -2.20 15.25 -14.89
CA LYS A 99 -2.18 14.28 -15.99
C LYS A 99 -3.10 13.10 -15.68
N LEU A 100 -3.00 12.55 -14.48
CA LEU A 100 -3.84 11.44 -14.04
C LEU A 100 -5.32 11.82 -14.06
N SER A 101 -5.68 12.99 -13.51
CA SER A 101 -7.06 13.46 -13.48
C SER A 101 -7.65 13.67 -14.88
N ARG A 102 -6.85 14.17 -15.82
CA ARG A 102 -7.24 14.28 -17.24
C ARG A 102 -7.41 12.92 -17.92
N LEU A 103 -6.53 11.96 -17.64
CA LEU A 103 -6.59 10.61 -18.21
C LEU A 103 -7.84 9.86 -17.76
N VAL A 104 -8.19 10.02 -16.48
CA VAL A 104 -9.32 9.28 -15.88
C VAL A 104 -10.65 10.02 -16.05
N GLY A 105 -10.60 11.34 -16.27
CA GLY A 105 -11.80 12.21 -16.34
C GLY A 105 -12.46 12.45 -14.96
N ASP A 106 -11.81 12.03 -13.87
CA ASP A 106 -12.31 12.15 -12.50
C ASP A 106 -11.14 12.25 -11.51
N THR A 107 -11.35 12.99 -10.43
CA THR A 107 -10.39 13.09 -9.31
C THR A 107 -10.66 12.09 -8.19
N ARG A 108 -11.83 11.46 -8.18
CA ARG A 108 -12.26 10.53 -7.13
C ARG A 108 -11.47 9.24 -7.15
N ILE A 109 -11.34 8.62 -5.98
CA ILE A 109 -10.77 7.28 -5.83
C ILE A 109 -11.65 6.29 -6.61
N SER A 110 -11.02 5.50 -7.49
CA SER A 110 -11.71 4.51 -8.32
C SER A 110 -10.71 3.52 -8.94
N GLY A 111 -11.18 2.36 -9.36
CA GLY A 111 -10.35 1.41 -10.08
C GLY A 111 -9.81 1.94 -11.41
N LYS A 112 -10.57 2.82 -12.09
CA LYS A 112 -10.09 3.53 -13.28
C LYS A 112 -8.89 4.41 -12.97
N ARG A 113 -8.91 5.11 -11.82
CA ARG A 113 -7.77 5.91 -11.37
C ARG A 113 -6.55 5.05 -11.10
N TYR A 114 -6.73 3.85 -10.57
CA TYR A 114 -5.64 2.89 -10.34
C TYR A 114 -5.04 2.35 -11.63
N LEU A 115 -5.86 2.08 -12.64
CA LEU A 115 -5.36 1.78 -14.00
C LEU A 115 -4.55 2.93 -14.58
N GLY A 116 -4.93 4.17 -14.28
CA GLY A 116 -4.19 5.37 -14.68
C GLY A 116 -2.77 5.46 -14.09
N TYR A 117 -2.49 4.81 -12.94
CA TYR A 117 -1.12 4.73 -12.41
C TYR A 117 -0.17 4.00 -13.36
N LEU A 118 -0.66 3.04 -14.11
CA LEU A 118 0.12 2.23 -15.05
C LEU A 118 0.57 3.04 -16.27
N GLU A 119 -0.10 4.14 -16.57
CA GLU A 119 0.23 5.04 -17.69
C GLU A 119 1.47 5.94 -17.43
N PHE A 120 2.00 5.92 -16.19
CA PHE A 120 3.26 6.61 -15.86
C PHE A 120 4.51 5.78 -16.18
N GLY A 121 4.32 4.57 -16.67
CA GLY A 121 5.39 3.69 -17.15
C GLY A 121 5.81 2.62 -16.14
N PRO A 122 6.68 1.70 -16.58
CA PRO A 122 7.02 0.50 -15.82
C PRO A 122 8.04 0.70 -14.70
N THR A 123 8.80 1.79 -14.71
CA THR A 123 9.98 1.98 -13.84
C THR A 123 9.67 1.79 -12.36
N THR A 124 8.54 2.34 -11.91
CA THR A 124 8.08 2.21 -10.51
C THR A 124 7.93 0.75 -10.11
N TRP A 125 7.23 -0.02 -10.93
CA TRP A 125 6.92 -1.43 -10.64
C TRP A 125 8.16 -2.30 -10.74
N LEU A 126 9.00 -2.11 -11.77
CA LEU A 126 10.28 -2.81 -11.94
C LEU A 126 11.18 -2.60 -10.72
N ARG A 127 11.32 -1.35 -10.26
CA ARG A 127 12.13 -1.03 -9.09
C ARG A 127 11.55 -1.63 -7.82
N LEU A 128 10.22 -1.52 -7.62
CA LEU A 128 9.55 -2.08 -6.45
C LEU A 128 9.76 -3.59 -6.34
N PHE A 129 9.49 -4.35 -7.40
CA PHE A 129 9.59 -5.80 -7.36
C PHE A 129 11.04 -6.29 -7.35
N GLY A 130 11.98 -5.52 -7.92
CA GLY A 130 13.41 -5.78 -7.72
C GLY A 130 13.86 -5.65 -6.27
N ILE A 131 13.33 -4.70 -5.51
CA ILE A 131 13.61 -4.55 -4.07
C ILE A 131 13.00 -5.70 -3.27
N LEU A 132 11.73 -6.06 -3.54
CA LEU A 132 11.03 -7.13 -2.83
C LEU A 132 11.61 -8.53 -3.13
N ALA A 133 12.27 -8.71 -4.26
CA ALA A 133 12.95 -9.96 -4.61
C ALA A 133 14.24 -10.20 -3.80
N ASN A 134 14.85 -9.15 -3.23
CA ASN A 134 16.05 -9.28 -2.41
C ASN A 134 15.67 -9.44 -0.93
N GLU A 135 16.02 -10.59 -0.33
CA GLU A 135 15.73 -10.91 1.08
C GLU A 135 16.39 -9.96 2.08
N ASP A 136 17.53 -9.35 1.74
CA ASP A 136 18.24 -8.38 2.59
C ASP A 136 17.41 -7.11 2.86
N ASN A 137 16.39 -6.84 2.06
CA ASN A 137 15.49 -5.71 2.26
C ASN A 137 14.34 -6.00 3.22
N LEU A 138 14.19 -7.23 3.70
CA LEU A 138 13.06 -7.65 4.54
C LEU A 138 13.43 -7.64 6.04
N PRO A 139 12.51 -7.32 6.93
CA PRO A 139 11.12 -6.94 6.72
C PRO A 139 10.95 -5.54 6.10
N VAL A 140 9.89 -5.36 5.32
CA VAL A 140 9.61 -4.11 4.62
C VAL A 140 8.30 -3.47 5.07
N VAL A 141 8.27 -2.14 5.17
CA VAL A 141 7.02 -1.37 5.18
C VAL A 141 6.87 -0.60 3.88
N LEU A 142 5.73 -0.78 3.23
CA LEU A 142 5.36 -0.05 2.02
C LEU A 142 4.21 0.90 2.32
N HIS A 143 4.38 2.17 2.00
CA HIS A 143 3.38 3.17 2.32
C HIS A 143 3.22 4.26 1.26
N CYS A 144 2.12 4.99 1.36
CA CYS A 144 1.91 6.28 0.72
C CYS A 144 1.38 7.28 1.77
N THR A 145 0.57 8.26 1.40
CA THR A 145 -0.02 9.20 2.36
C THR A 145 -1.02 8.53 3.30
N ALA A 146 -2.03 7.85 2.76
CA ALA A 146 -3.08 7.17 3.55
C ALA A 146 -2.95 5.64 3.60
N GLY A 147 -1.97 5.05 2.91
CA GLY A 147 -1.79 3.59 2.86
C GLY A 147 -2.86 2.83 2.09
N LYS A 148 -3.68 3.50 1.28
CA LYS A 148 -4.86 2.91 0.64
C LYS A 148 -4.72 2.74 -0.87
N ASP A 149 -4.49 3.80 -1.64
CA ASP A 149 -4.56 3.79 -3.11
C ASP A 149 -3.28 3.23 -3.75
N ARG A 150 -2.19 3.99 -3.75
CA ARG A 150 -0.88 3.57 -4.29
C ARG A 150 -0.36 2.32 -3.60
N THR A 151 -0.47 2.27 -2.28
CA THR A 151 -0.14 1.11 -1.44
C THR A 151 -1.05 -0.08 -1.77
N GLY A 152 -2.35 0.14 -1.95
CA GLY A 152 -3.31 -0.92 -2.30
C GLY A 152 -3.01 -1.59 -3.64
N VAL A 153 -2.72 -0.79 -4.68
CA VAL A 153 -2.33 -1.31 -6.00
C VAL A 153 -1.02 -2.10 -5.93
N SER A 154 -0.01 -1.58 -5.23
CA SER A 154 1.27 -2.27 -5.05
C SER A 154 1.11 -3.59 -4.29
N THR A 155 0.30 -3.59 -3.23
CA THR A 155 0.00 -4.81 -2.45
C THR A 155 -0.81 -5.81 -3.28
N ALA A 156 -1.76 -5.35 -4.11
CA ALA A 156 -2.51 -6.24 -5.00
C ALA A 156 -1.61 -6.98 -5.99
N PHE A 157 -0.62 -6.29 -6.58
CA PHE A 157 0.39 -6.93 -7.43
C PHE A 157 1.22 -7.96 -6.65
N LEU A 158 1.69 -7.62 -5.45
CA LEU A 158 2.45 -8.55 -4.60
C LEU A 158 1.62 -9.80 -4.27
N LEU A 159 0.38 -9.62 -3.80
CA LEU A 159 -0.51 -10.74 -3.48
C LEU A 159 -0.82 -11.60 -4.71
N SER A 160 -0.89 -11.01 -5.91
CA SER A 160 -1.02 -11.75 -7.16
C SER A 160 0.23 -12.59 -7.46
N ILE A 161 1.45 -12.06 -7.26
CA ILE A 161 2.71 -12.83 -7.39
C ILE A 161 2.72 -14.01 -6.42
N LEU A 162 2.23 -13.81 -5.19
CA LEU A 162 2.17 -14.86 -4.17
C LEU A 162 1.06 -15.90 -4.41
N GLY A 163 0.23 -15.70 -5.43
CA GLY A 163 -0.85 -16.62 -5.78
C GLY A 163 -2.06 -16.56 -4.86
N VAL A 164 -2.26 -15.45 -4.17
CA VAL A 164 -3.45 -15.21 -3.33
C VAL A 164 -4.66 -14.99 -4.22
N SER A 165 -5.82 -15.52 -3.80
CA SER A 165 -7.04 -15.39 -4.61
C SER A 165 -7.51 -13.94 -4.69
N ARG A 166 -8.19 -13.62 -5.78
CA ARG A 166 -8.72 -12.29 -6.06
C ARG A 166 -9.64 -11.79 -4.94
N GLU A 167 -10.49 -12.67 -4.41
CA GLU A 167 -11.42 -12.33 -3.33
C GLU A 167 -10.68 -11.88 -2.06
N VAL A 168 -9.53 -12.50 -1.76
CA VAL A 168 -8.69 -12.11 -0.61
C VAL A 168 -7.99 -10.79 -0.87
N ILE A 169 -7.52 -10.54 -2.11
CA ILE A 169 -6.91 -9.26 -2.51
C ILE A 169 -7.91 -8.11 -2.35
N GLU A 170 -9.13 -8.29 -2.85
CA GLU A 170 -10.22 -7.32 -2.72
C GLU A 170 -10.60 -7.10 -1.24
N ALA A 171 -10.66 -8.18 -0.45
CA ALA A 171 -10.98 -8.11 0.97
C ALA A 171 -9.87 -7.40 1.78
N ASP A 172 -8.57 -7.68 1.54
CA ASP A 172 -7.48 -6.94 2.20
C ASP A 172 -7.56 -5.44 1.90
N TYR A 173 -7.82 -5.08 0.65
CA TYR A 173 -7.97 -3.67 0.29
C TYR A 173 -9.09 -2.97 1.08
N LEU A 174 -10.23 -3.63 1.26
CA LEU A 174 -11.39 -3.12 1.99
C LEU A 174 -11.18 -3.03 3.51
N LEU A 175 -10.18 -3.71 4.09
CA LEU A 175 -9.80 -3.54 5.50
C LEU A 175 -9.42 -2.08 5.83
N THR A 176 -9.04 -1.29 4.84
CA THR A 176 -8.83 0.15 4.98
C THR A 176 -10.03 0.86 5.62
N ASN A 177 -11.25 0.41 5.33
CA ASN A 177 -12.47 1.01 5.87
C ASN A 177 -12.69 0.76 7.38
N LEU A 178 -11.92 -0.14 7.99
CA LEU A 178 -12.01 -0.43 9.42
C LEU A 178 -11.18 0.54 10.29
N ASP A 179 -10.36 1.40 9.67
CA ASP A 179 -9.50 2.36 10.38
C ASP A 179 -9.91 3.84 10.16
N THR A 180 -10.99 4.07 9.44
CA THR A 180 -11.40 5.40 8.99
C THR A 180 -11.90 6.31 10.12
N GLU A 181 -12.62 5.75 11.09
CA GLU A 181 -13.11 6.50 12.25
C GLU A 181 -11.95 6.99 13.11
N ARG A 182 -11.00 6.11 13.42
CA ARG A 182 -9.80 6.44 14.19
C ARG A 182 -8.97 7.52 13.50
N GLN A 183 -8.87 7.47 12.17
CA GLN A 183 -8.18 8.51 11.39
C GLN A 183 -8.94 9.84 11.43
N ALA A 184 -10.26 9.84 11.34
CA ALA A 184 -11.07 11.06 11.43
C ALA A 184 -10.93 11.70 12.81
N ASP A 185 -11.06 10.92 13.89
CA ASP A 185 -10.92 11.40 15.27
C ASP A 185 -9.53 12.01 15.55
N PHE A 186 -8.47 11.40 15.00
CA PHE A 186 -7.11 11.95 15.09
C PHE A 186 -6.98 13.30 14.37
N ILE A 187 -7.53 13.42 13.16
CA ILE A 187 -7.47 14.68 12.39
C ILE A 187 -8.22 15.77 13.15
N GLU A 188 -9.41 15.47 13.70
CA GLU A 188 -10.19 16.40 14.50
C GLU A 188 -9.40 16.93 15.70
N SER A 189 -8.76 16.01 16.44
CA SER A 189 -8.05 16.36 17.68
C SER A 189 -6.71 17.06 17.47
N THR A 190 -6.11 16.98 16.28
CA THR A 190 -4.76 17.51 16.00
C THR A 190 -4.75 18.77 15.15
N VAL A 191 -5.37 18.71 13.96
CA VAL A 191 -5.33 19.81 12.98
C VAL A 191 -6.70 20.39 12.65
N GLY A 192 -7.77 19.73 13.09
CA GLY A 192 -9.14 20.06 12.72
C GLY A 192 -9.50 19.59 11.31
N TYR A 193 -10.80 19.55 11.02
CA TYR A 193 -11.28 19.21 9.68
C TYR A 193 -11.08 20.39 8.71
N PRO A 194 -10.84 20.12 7.41
CA PRO A 194 -10.87 21.16 6.39
C PRO A 194 -12.21 21.89 6.36
N GLU A 195 -12.22 23.12 5.88
CA GLU A 195 -13.45 23.91 5.73
C GLU A 195 -14.50 23.16 4.90
N GLY A 196 -15.73 23.08 5.41
CA GLY A 196 -16.84 22.36 4.77
C GLY A 196 -16.86 20.84 5.00
N TYR A 197 -15.93 20.30 5.82
CA TYR A 197 -15.91 18.88 6.17
C TYR A 197 -16.41 18.68 7.61
N ASP A 198 -17.25 17.67 7.76
CA ASP A 198 -17.66 17.12 9.05
C ASP A 198 -17.04 15.74 9.27
N ARG A 199 -17.27 15.12 10.43
CA ARG A 199 -16.75 13.79 10.77
C ARG A 199 -17.19 12.72 9.75
N GLU A 200 -18.42 12.75 9.29
CA GLU A 200 -18.95 11.76 8.34
C GLU A 200 -18.25 11.88 6.98
N THR A 201 -18.05 13.10 6.51
CA THR A 201 -17.28 13.40 5.30
C THR A 201 -15.84 12.92 5.44
N MET A 202 -15.19 13.16 6.58
CA MET A 202 -13.82 12.71 6.83
C MET A 202 -13.70 11.18 6.84
N ILE A 203 -14.63 10.47 7.48
CA ILE A 203 -14.69 9.00 7.46
C ILE A 203 -14.85 8.49 6.01
N SER A 204 -15.74 9.10 5.23
CA SER A 204 -15.95 8.75 3.82
C SER A 204 -14.70 8.96 2.98
N VAL A 205 -14.02 10.09 3.15
CA VAL A 205 -12.78 10.43 2.42
C VAL A 205 -11.60 9.54 2.85
N ALA A 206 -11.53 9.19 4.13
CA ALA A 206 -10.51 8.26 4.65
C ALA A 206 -10.68 6.84 4.10
N GLY A 207 -11.90 6.45 3.76
CA GLY A 207 -12.25 5.14 3.23
C GLY A 207 -11.91 4.93 1.76
N VAL A 208 -12.33 3.77 1.27
CA VAL A 208 -12.18 3.35 -0.13
C VAL A 208 -13.49 2.81 -0.68
N PRO A 209 -13.79 3.01 -1.98
CA PRO A 209 -14.97 2.44 -2.62
C PRO A 209 -14.92 0.91 -2.64
N LYS A 210 -16.07 0.28 -2.45
CA LYS A 210 -16.19 -1.18 -2.37
C LYS A 210 -15.74 -1.91 -3.63
N ASP A 211 -15.88 -1.27 -4.78
CA ASP A 211 -15.61 -1.87 -6.10
C ASP A 211 -14.28 -1.42 -6.72
N ALA A 212 -13.55 -0.49 -6.11
CA ALA A 212 -12.38 0.11 -6.74
C ALA A 212 -11.28 -0.92 -7.06
N MET A 213 -10.98 -1.85 -6.14
CA MET A 213 -10.00 -2.90 -6.39
C MET A 213 -10.52 -3.91 -7.42
N LYS A 214 -11.80 -4.26 -7.37
CA LYS A 214 -12.43 -5.12 -8.38
C LYS A 214 -12.31 -4.51 -9.77
N VAL A 215 -12.68 -3.24 -9.95
CA VAL A 215 -12.59 -2.54 -11.26
C VAL A 215 -11.15 -2.45 -11.74
N PHE A 216 -10.19 -2.27 -10.85
CA PHE A 216 -8.76 -2.28 -11.18
C PHE A 216 -8.32 -3.65 -11.72
N LEU A 217 -8.64 -4.74 -11.01
CA LEU A 217 -8.28 -6.10 -11.42
C LEU A 217 -9.00 -6.54 -12.70
N ASP A 218 -10.29 -6.20 -12.87
CA ASP A 218 -11.04 -6.42 -14.13
C ASP A 218 -10.37 -5.71 -15.31
N GLY A 219 -9.90 -4.48 -15.09
CA GLY A 219 -9.21 -3.70 -16.12
C GLY A 219 -7.84 -4.27 -16.49
N LEU A 220 -7.09 -4.81 -15.52
CA LEU A 220 -5.85 -5.54 -15.78
C LEU A 220 -6.13 -6.79 -16.61
N GLU A 221 -7.10 -7.58 -16.19
CA GLU A 221 -7.50 -8.83 -16.88
C GLU A 221 -7.93 -8.53 -18.30
N SER A 222 -8.78 -7.54 -18.51
CA SER A 222 -9.25 -7.14 -19.83
C SER A 222 -8.15 -6.65 -20.78
N LYS A 223 -7.14 -5.93 -20.27
CA LYS A 223 -6.11 -5.27 -21.09
C LYS A 223 -4.86 -6.12 -21.27
N TRP A 224 -4.50 -6.93 -20.26
CA TRP A 224 -3.24 -7.66 -20.22
C TRP A 224 -3.36 -9.15 -19.86
N GLY A 225 -4.57 -9.69 -19.66
CA GLY A 225 -4.84 -11.06 -19.27
C GLY A 225 -4.84 -11.27 -17.76
N SER A 226 -3.83 -10.76 -17.05
CA SER A 226 -3.73 -10.83 -15.59
C SER A 226 -2.78 -9.78 -15.03
N ALA A 227 -2.72 -9.65 -13.71
CA ALA A 227 -1.71 -8.84 -13.02
C ALA A 227 -0.29 -9.39 -13.28
N ILE A 228 -0.12 -10.70 -13.33
CA ILE A 228 1.16 -11.36 -13.60
C ILE A 228 1.62 -11.06 -15.02
N GLU A 229 0.75 -11.28 -16.01
CA GLU A 229 1.08 -10.99 -17.41
C GLU A 229 1.42 -9.52 -17.65
N TYR A 230 0.74 -8.60 -16.95
CA TYR A 230 1.15 -7.19 -16.95
C TYR A 230 2.58 -7.00 -16.43
N LEU A 231 2.89 -7.59 -15.28
CA LEU A 231 4.22 -7.46 -14.66
C LEU A 231 5.31 -8.07 -15.54
N GLU A 232 5.08 -9.23 -16.15
CA GLU A 232 6.00 -9.85 -17.12
C GLU A 232 6.21 -8.94 -18.35
N LYS A 233 5.13 -8.42 -18.90
CA LYS A 233 5.18 -7.53 -20.07
C LYS A 233 5.99 -6.27 -19.83
N ILE A 234 6.00 -5.75 -18.62
CA ILE A 234 6.81 -4.58 -18.27
C ILE A 234 8.25 -4.93 -17.88
N GLY A 235 8.60 -6.22 -17.75
CA GLY A 235 9.96 -6.70 -17.54
C GLY A 235 10.27 -7.20 -16.12
N VAL A 236 9.27 -7.42 -15.24
CA VAL A 236 9.49 -8.17 -13.99
C VAL A 236 9.74 -9.62 -14.36
N THR A 237 10.93 -10.15 -14.00
CA THR A 237 11.34 -11.48 -14.46
C THR A 237 10.74 -12.59 -13.63
N GLN A 238 10.68 -13.80 -14.21
CA GLN A 238 10.24 -15.00 -13.48
C GLN A 238 11.13 -15.29 -12.28
N GLU A 239 12.46 -15.06 -12.40
CA GLU A 239 13.41 -15.22 -11.29
C GLU A 239 13.08 -14.27 -10.13
N GLN A 240 12.72 -13.01 -10.42
CA GLN A 240 12.31 -12.06 -9.40
C GLN A 240 11.00 -12.50 -8.70
N MET A 241 10.02 -12.96 -9.47
CA MET A 241 8.75 -13.44 -8.91
C MET A 241 8.95 -14.69 -8.06
N GLU A 242 9.83 -15.61 -8.48
CA GLU A 242 10.15 -16.82 -7.71
C GLU A 242 10.94 -16.49 -6.43
N ALA A 243 11.89 -15.54 -6.49
CA ALA A 243 12.56 -15.05 -5.31
C ALA A 243 11.57 -14.44 -4.30
N ILE A 244 10.59 -13.64 -4.78
CA ILE A 244 9.51 -13.12 -3.93
C ILE A 244 8.70 -14.25 -3.30
N ARG A 245 8.29 -15.27 -4.07
CA ARG A 245 7.57 -16.42 -3.50
C ARG A 245 8.37 -17.15 -2.43
N THR A 246 9.66 -17.36 -2.67
CA THR A 246 10.58 -18.00 -1.71
C THR A 246 10.72 -17.18 -0.43
N ASN A 247 10.88 -15.87 -0.55
CA ASN A 247 11.08 -14.98 0.59
C ASN A 247 9.82 -14.84 1.45
N PHE A 248 8.65 -14.84 0.81
CA PHE A 248 7.38 -14.48 1.45
C PHE A 248 6.51 -15.67 1.86
N LEU A 249 6.66 -16.85 1.27
CA LEU A 249 5.80 -18.02 1.51
C LEU A 249 6.47 -19.07 2.42
N GLU A 250 5.64 -19.75 3.22
CA GLU A 250 5.97 -20.91 4.05
C GLU A 250 4.95 -22.03 3.87
#